data_7ba0c5a660daa76c35ffe7de57ce765f
#
_entry.id   7ba0c5a660daa76c35ffe7de57ce765f
#
_cell.length_a   1.000
_cell.length_b   1.000
_cell.length_c   1.000
_cell.angle_alpha   90.00
_cell.angle_beta   90.00
_cell.angle_gamma   90.00
#
_symmetry.space_group_name_H-M   'P 1'
#
loop_
_entity.id
_entity.type
_entity.pdbx_description
1 polymer ?
#
loop_
_entity_poly.entity_id
_entity_poly.type
_entity_poly.pdbx_seq_one_letter_code
_entity_poly.pdbx_strand_id
1 'polypeptide(L)'
;SAARLPNEHGLLREIIQGDDWTLDAQAVNGFDKPFGSITYDTRQVVSNTLLCCKGRFKAEYLDGIDDRGLAAYVAENDFSAATKAPGLIVNDARKAMSLLSAAFYGYPQDQLKVVGITGTKGKTTTAYLTQAMLNGCSGGKCALFSSVDNCLDGHTYVESDLTTPESMDAFRMMREAADNGMEYLVMEVSSQAYKVNRVFGLTFDVAAFLNISPDHISPIEHPTFEDYFHCKRQIVKNCRSLVLGTACAHADLIRQDAAIADIPITAFALGEASAADVTAWPESADHSRFAIAVEGERIGSLSLQLDGDFNYA
;
A
#
# COMPACT_ATOMS: atom_id res chain seq x y z
N SER A 1 -14.34 5.97 -17.60
CA SER A 1 -13.28 6.38 -18.53
C SER A 1 -12.02 6.76 -17.75
N ALA A 2 -10.84 6.60 -18.36
CA ALA A 2 -9.57 6.91 -17.70
C ALA A 2 -9.43 8.37 -17.27
N ALA A 3 -10.08 9.31 -17.96
CA ALA A 3 -10.05 10.72 -17.58
C ALA A 3 -11.03 11.04 -16.45
N ARG A 4 -12.14 10.31 -16.33
CA ARG A 4 -13.16 10.57 -15.32
C ARG A 4 -12.62 10.39 -13.89
N LEU A 5 -11.91 9.31 -13.63
CA LEU A 5 -11.45 8.97 -12.30
C LEU A 5 -10.43 10.00 -11.74
N PRO A 6 -9.36 10.40 -12.47
CA PRO A 6 -8.52 11.50 -12.03
C PRO A 6 -9.26 12.83 -11.85
N ASN A 7 -10.27 13.11 -12.68
CA ASN A 7 -11.08 14.33 -12.55
C ASN A 7 -11.93 14.33 -11.28
N GLU A 8 -12.60 13.23 -10.95
CA GLU A 8 -13.40 13.08 -9.72
C GLU A 8 -12.55 13.27 -8.46
N HIS A 9 -11.25 12.95 -8.53
CA HIS A 9 -10.30 13.15 -7.44
C HIS A 9 -9.53 14.49 -7.50
N GLY A 10 -9.91 15.40 -8.41
CA GLY A 10 -9.27 16.71 -8.56
C GLY A 10 -7.82 16.65 -9.04
N LEU A 11 -7.43 15.57 -9.70
CA LEU A 11 -6.07 15.37 -10.21
C LEU A 11 -5.91 15.81 -11.66
N LEU A 12 -6.98 15.75 -12.46
CA LEU A 12 -6.93 16.11 -13.88
C LEU A 12 -6.74 17.61 -14.07
N ARG A 13 -5.75 18.01 -14.85
CA ARG A 13 -5.50 19.38 -15.26
C ARG A 13 -6.08 19.66 -16.64
N GLU A 14 -5.74 18.83 -17.62
CA GLU A 14 -6.14 18.98 -19.01
C GLU A 14 -5.95 17.65 -19.76
N ILE A 15 -6.58 17.54 -20.91
CA ILE A 15 -6.39 16.44 -21.87
C ILE A 15 -5.84 17.07 -23.15
N ILE A 16 -4.71 16.57 -23.64
CA ILE A 16 -4.04 17.05 -24.83
C ILE A 16 -4.15 16.00 -25.92
N GLN A 17 -4.53 16.43 -27.13
CA GLN A 17 -4.53 15.59 -28.32
C GLN A 17 -4.02 16.39 -29.52
N GLY A 18 -2.78 16.14 -29.94
CA GLY A 18 -2.10 16.95 -30.94
C GLY A 18 -1.89 18.39 -30.44
N ASP A 19 -2.35 19.39 -31.20
CA ASP A 19 -2.28 20.81 -30.83
C ASP A 19 -3.53 21.28 -30.04
N ASP A 20 -4.51 20.39 -29.81
CA ASP A 20 -5.75 20.69 -29.12
C ASP A 20 -5.68 20.25 -27.65
N TRP A 21 -6.35 21.02 -26.78
CA TRP A 21 -6.53 20.67 -25.39
C TRP A 21 -7.99 20.82 -24.96
N THR A 22 -8.43 20.01 -24.00
CA THR A 22 -9.79 20.03 -23.48
C THR A 22 -9.83 19.54 -22.03
N LEU A 23 -10.85 19.92 -21.27
CA LEU A 23 -11.22 19.32 -20.00
C LEU A 23 -12.33 18.27 -20.17
N ASP A 24 -12.94 18.20 -21.35
CA ASP A 24 -14.02 17.26 -21.62
C ASP A 24 -13.47 15.93 -22.14
N ALA A 25 -13.48 14.93 -21.28
CA ALA A 25 -13.07 13.57 -21.63
C ALA A 25 -13.93 12.92 -22.73
N GLN A 26 -15.16 13.41 -22.95
CA GLN A 26 -16.05 12.90 -24.00
C GLN A 26 -15.67 13.45 -25.37
N ALA A 27 -15.00 14.60 -25.41
CA ALA A 27 -14.51 15.20 -26.66
C ALA A 27 -13.29 14.49 -27.24
N VAL A 28 -12.62 13.61 -26.48
CA VAL A 28 -11.40 12.91 -26.90
C VAL A 28 -11.71 11.48 -27.29
N ASN A 29 -11.49 11.14 -28.56
CA ASN A 29 -11.69 9.79 -29.06
C ASN A 29 -10.73 8.80 -28.40
N GLY A 30 -11.26 7.70 -27.87
CA GLY A 30 -10.47 6.58 -27.33
C GLY A 30 -10.47 6.43 -25.82
N PHE A 31 -10.89 7.45 -25.04
CA PHE A 31 -10.99 7.33 -23.59
C PHE A 31 -12.28 6.65 -23.08
N ASP A 32 -13.23 6.46 -23.94
CA ASP A 32 -14.50 5.73 -23.70
C ASP A 32 -14.36 4.20 -23.85
N LYS A 33 -13.27 3.75 -24.48
CA LYS A 33 -12.98 2.31 -24.65
C LYS A 33 -12.10 1.78 -23.55
N PRO A 34 -12.25 0.50 -23.16
CA PRO A 34 -11.35 -0.12 -22.20
C PRO A 34 -9.94 -0.25 -22.80
N PHE A 35 -8.93 0.07 -22.02
CA PHE A 35 -7.55 -0.20 -22.38
C PHE A 35 -7.26 -1.71 -22.27
N GLY A 36 -6.43 -2.23 -23.16
CA GLY A 36 -5.99 -3.63 -23.15
C GLY A 36 -4.89 -3.89 -22.13
N SER A 37 -4.08 -2.87 -21.83
CA SER A 37 -3.03 -2.96 -20.81
C SER A 37 -2.78 -1.60 -20.14
N ILE A 38 -2.16 -1.64 -18.96
CA ILE A 38 -1.66 -0.49 -18.24
C ILE A 38 -0.22 -0.75 -17.81
N THR A 39 0.67 0.23 -17.97
CA THR A 39 2.07 0.10 -17.56
C THR A 39 2.69 1.45 -17.19
N TYR A 40 3.79 1.42 -16.44
CA TYR A 40 4.69 2.57 -16.24
C TYR A 40 6.10 2.33 -16.85
N ASP A 41 6.27 1.21 -17.55
CA ASP A 41 7.51 0.85 -18.26
C ASP A 41 7.26 0.93 -19.77
N THR A 42 7.92 1.87 -20.45
CA THR A 42 7.78 2.04 -21.91
C THR A 42 8.12 0.79 -22.73
N ARG A 43 8.98 -0.09 -22.18
CA ARG A 43 9.35 -1.35 -22.83
C ARG A 43 8.20 -2.37 -22.90
N GLN A 44 7.21 -2.23 -22.00
CA GLN A 44 6.03 -3.10 -21.92
C GLN A 44 4.83 -2.56 -22.70
N VAL A 45 4.99 -1.43 -23.39
CA VAL A 45 3.90 -0.88 -24.21
C VAL A 45 3.62 -1.80 -25.39
N VAL A 46 2.35 -2.17 -25.51
CA VAL A 46 1.75 -2.95 -26.60
C VAL A 46 0.52 -2.22 -27.11
N SER A 47 -0.14 -2.76 -28.16
CA SER A 47 -1.35 -2.15 -28.70
C SER A 47 -2.41 -1.93 -27.62
N ASN A 48 -3.03 -0.74 -27.62
CA ASN A 48 -4.07 -0.33 -26.69
C ASN A 48 -3.61 -0.22 -25.22
N THR A 49 -2.36 0.23 -25.00
CA THR A 49 -1.80 0.47 -23.67
C THR A 49 -2.08 1.89 -23.17
N LEU A 50 -2.42 2.01 -21.87
CA LEU A 50 -2.32 3.24 -21.09
C LEU A 50 -0.97 3.29 -20.38
N LEU A 51 -0.13 4.28 -20.69
CA LEU A 51 1.19 4.47 -20.10
C LEU A 51 1.15 5.51 -18.99
N CYS A 52 1.62 5.17 -17.79
CA CYS A 52 1.77 6.10 -16.67
C CYS A 52 3.22 6.62 -16.59
N CYS A 53 3.43 7.87 -16.98
CA CYS A 53 4.73 8.54 -16.99
C CYS A 53 5.01 9.13 -15.58
N LYS A 54 5.53 8.31 -14.66
CA LYS A 54 5.78 8.70 -13.26
C LYS A 54 7.21 9.16 -13.00
N GLY A 55 7.38 10.03 -12.02
CA GLY A 55 8.70 10.42 -11.51
C GLY A 55 9.47 11.30 -12.51
N ARG A 56 10.77 11.04 -12.67
CA ARG A 56 11.63 11.79 -13.59
C ARG A 56 11.52 11.24 -15.03
N PHE A 57 10.29 11.14 -15.54
CA PHE A 57 10.04 10.67 -16.90
C PHE A 57 10.56 11.68 -17.93
N LYS A 58 11.15 11.19 -19.02
CA LYS A 58 11.72 12.00 -20.09
C LYS A 58 11.04 11.71 -21.42
N ALA A 59 10.92 12.73 -22.28
CA ALA A 59 10.35 12.60 -23.62
C ALA A 59 11.06 11.55 -24.49
N GLU A 60 12.38 11.41 -24.36
CA GLU A 60 13.21 10.40 -25.06
C GLU A 60 12.73 8.96 -24.84
N TYR A 61 12.05 8.67 -23.71
CA TYR A 61 11.53 7.34 -23.43
C TYR A 61 10.31 6.98 -24.30
N LEU A 62 9.77 7.96 -25.03
CA LEU A 62 8.64 7.79 -25.95
C LEU A 62 9.09 7.56 -27.40
N ASP A 63 10.39 7.52 -27.67
CA ASP A 63 10.89 7.31 -29.04
C ASP A 63 10.35 5.98 -29.60
N GLY A 64 9.66 6.04 -30.77
CA GLY A 64 9.06 4.90 -31.43
C GLY A 64 7.85 4.27 -30.71
N ILE A 65 7.29 4.94 -29.71
CA ILE A 65 6.19 4.41 -28.90
C ILE A 65 4.89 4.28 -29.67
N ASP A 66 4.67 5.19 -30.64
CA ASP A 66 3.46 5.19 -31.48
C ASP A 66 3.37 3.92 -32.34
N ASP A 67 4.50 3.41 -32.83
CA ASP A 67 4.57 2.16 -33.60
C ASP A 67 4.21 0.92 -32.77
N ARG A 68 4.28 1.02 -31.45
CA ARG A 68 3.86 -0.04 -30.52
C ARG A 68 2.37 0.01 -30.19
N GLY A 69 1.67 1.06 -30.63
CA GLY A 69 0.24 1.24 -30.45
C GLY A 69 -0.15 1.77 -29.08
N LEU A 70 0.63 2.72 -28.54
CA LEU A 70 0.25 3.47 -27.34
C LEU A 70 -1.12 4.13 -27.57
N ALA A 71 -2.07 3.85 -26.68
CA ALA A 71 -3.41 4.39 -26.77
C ALA A 71 -3.56 5.76 -26.09
N ALA A 72 -2.88 5.94 -24.95
CA ALA A 72 -2.86 7.20 -24.20
C ALA A 72 -1.71 7.19 -23.18
N TYR A 73 -1.36 8.38 -22.69
CA TYR A 73 -0.45 8.49 -21.55
C TYR A 73 -1.03 9.35 -20.42
N VAL A 74 -0.55 9.14 -19.21
CA VAL A 74 -0.85 9.94 -18.00
C VAL A 74 0.46 10.53 -17.51
N ALA A 75 0.54 11.85 -17.35
CA ALA A 75 1.76 12.55 -16.97
C ALA A 75 1.49 13.85 -16.22
N GLU A 76 2.52 14.37 -15.55
CA GLU A 76 2.50 15.72 -14.97
C GLU A 76 2.90 16.80 -16.00
N ASN A 77 3.57 16.39 -17.08
CA ASN A 77 4.03 17.24 -18.15
C ASN A 77 3.42 16.81 -19.49
N ASP A 78 3.30 17.79 -20.40
CA ASP A 78 2.91 17.54 -21.77
C ASP A 78 4.03 16.88 -22.57
N PHE A 79 3.72 15.77 -23.24
CA PHE A 79 4.59 15.02 -24.14
C PHE A 79 4.02 14.92 -25.58
N SER A 80 3.08 15.79 -25.96
CA SER A 80 2.46 15.80 -27.30
C SER A 80 3.46 15.99 -28.45
N ALA A 81 4.61 16.60 -28.18
CA ALA A 81 5.70 16.71 -29.16
C ALA A 81 6.44 15.37 -29.40
N ALA A 82 6.33 14.40 -28.49
CA ALA A 82 7.04 13.12 -28.56
C ALA A 82 6.15 11.94 -28.96
N THR A 83 4.82 12.07 -28.89
CA THR A 83 3.85 11.03 -29.25
C THR A 83 2.56 11.64 -29.78
N LYS A 84 1.88 10.93 -30.68
CA LYS A 84 0.55 11.28 -31.18
C LYS A 84 -0.57 10.80 -30.25
N ALA A 85 -0.25 9.97 -29.28
CA ALA A 85 -1.22 9.46 -28.31
C ALA A 85 -1.74 10.61 -27.43
N PRO A 86 -3.04 10.67 -27.13
CA PRO A 86 -3.59 11.69 -26.24
C PRO A 86 -3.03 11.56 -24.83
N GLY A 87 -2.77 12.72 -24.20
CA GLY A 87 -2.22 12.83 -22.87
C GLY A 87 -3.26 13.27 -21.83
N LEU A 88 -3.37 12.53 -20.72
CA LEU A 88 -4.03 12.97 -19.51
C LEU A 88 -3.01 13.69 -18.64
N ILE A 89 -3.06 15.02 -18.59
CA ILE A 89 -2.15 15.82 -17.78
C ILE A 89 -2.75 16.00 -16.39
N VAL A 90 -2.01 15.56 -15.38
CA VAL A 90 -2.46 15.50 -14.00
C VAL A 90 -1.52 16.24 -13.04
N ASN A 91 -2.02 16.59 -11.85
CA ASN A 91 -1.20 17.22 -10.81
C ASN A 91 -0.22 16.26 -10.14
N ASP A 92 -0.52 14.95 -10.14
CA ASP A 92 0.28 13.91 -9.49
C ASP A 92 0.09 12.60 -10.26
N ALA A 93 1.09 12.24 -11.07
CA ALA A 93 1.05 11.05 -11.90
C ALA A 93 1.04 9.74 -11.08
N ARG A 94 1.63 9.73 -9.87
CA ARG A 94 1.64 8.54 -9.01
C ARG A 94 0.28 8.29 -8.38
N LYS A 95 -0.42 9.35 -7.93
CA LYS A 95 -1.81 9.23 -7.45
C LYS A 95 -2.75 8.80 -8.57
N ALA A 96 -2.62 9.42 -9.74
CA ALA A 96 -3.42 9.03 -10.90
C ALA A 96 -3.16 7.58 -11.30
N MET A 97 -1.89 7.14 -11.33
CA MET A 97 -1.51 5.74 -11.58
C MET A 97 -2.16 4.78 -10.58
N SER A 98 -2.16 5.12 -9.30
CA SER A 98 -2.78 4.28 -8.27
C SER A 98 -4.28 4.08 -8.51
N LEU A 99 -5.02 5.18 -8.72
CA LEU A 99 -6.47 5.11 -8.99
C LEU A 99 -6.79 4.36 -10.28
N LEU A 100 -6.05 4.62 -11.35
CA LEU A 100 -6.25 3.98 -12.65
C LEU A 100 -5.92 2.50 -12.59
N SER A 101 -4.89 2.11 -11.84
CA SER A 101 -4.53 0.71 -11.65
C SER A 101 -5.60 -0.04 -10.84
N ALA A 102 -6.11 0.55 -9.76
CA ALA A 102 -7.21 -0.04 -9.01
C ALA A 102 -8.43 -0.30 -9.91
N ALA A 103 -8.80 0.68 -10.72
CA ALA A 103 -9.93 0.55 -11.65
C ALA A 103 -9.65 -0.47 -12.78
N PHE A 104 -8.43 -0.46 -13.34
CA PHE A 104 -8.04 -1.38 -14.41
C PHE A 104 -8.11 -2.85 -13.96
N TYR A 105 -7.66 -3.13 -12.74
CA TYR A 105 -7.69 -4.46 -12.13
C TYR A 105 -9.02 -4.79 -11.42
N GLY A 106 -10.06 -3.94 -11.58
CA GLY A 106 -11.41 -4.22 -11.08
C GLY A 106 -11.55 -4.11 -9.56
N TYR A 107 -10.82 -3.17 -8.94
CA TYR A 107 -10.85 -2.88 -7.50
C TYR A 107 -10.64 -4.14 -6.63
N PRO A 108 -9.52 -4.85 -6.80
CA PRO A 108 -9.28 -6.12 -6.10
C PRO A 108 -9.20 -5.95 -4.58
N GLN A 109 -8.82 -4.78 -4.08
CA GLN A 109 -8.81 -4.45 -2.65
C GLN A 109 -10.20 -4.55 -2.01
N ASP A 110 -11.28 -4.42 -2.76
CA ASP A 110 -12.65 -4.53 -2.24
C ASP A 110 -13.08 -6.00 -2.06
N GLN A 111 -12.30 -6.94 -2.60
CA GLN A 111 -12.52 -8.38 -2.51
C GLN A 111 -11.65 -9.05 -1.43
N LEU A 112 -10.70 -8.32 -0.87
CA LEU A 112 -9.77 -8.78 0.16
C LEU A 112 -9.97 -8.01 1.46
N LYS A 113 -9.75 -8.68 2.59
CA LYS A 113 -9.53 -7.99 3.88
C LYS A 113 -8.07 -7.64 4.00
N VAL A 114 -7.75 -6.34 3.92
CA VAL A 114 -6.37 -5.87 3.84
C VAL A 114 -5.86 -5.41 5.19
N VAL A 115 -4.76 -6.02 5.67
CA VAL A 115 -4.05 -5.65 6.88
C VAL A 115 -2.75 -4.95 6.51
N GLY A 116 -2.61 -3.68 6.93
CA GLY A 116 -1.41 -2.89 6.69
C GLY A 116 -0.55 -2.79 7.95
N ILE A 117 0.73 -3.12 7.86
CA ILE A 117 1.64 -3.11 9.01
C ILE A 117 2.75 -2.08 8.80
N THR A 118 2.83 -1.10 9.69
CA THR A 118 3.91 -0.09 9.70
C THR A 118 4.66 -0.07 11.03
N GLY A 119 5.84 0.49 11.00
CA GLY A 119 6.75 0.61 12.14
C GLY A 119 8.17 0.79 11.66
N THR A 120 9.07 1.18 12.54
CA THR A 120 10.51 1.22 12.22
C THR A 120 11.06 -0.20 12.15
N LYS A 121 10.78 -1.02 13.16
CA LYS A 121 11.25 -2.43 13.29
C LYS A 121 10.06 -3.39 13.43
N GLY A 122 10.28 -4.66 13.11
CA GLY A 122 9.32 -5.74 13.36
C GLY A 122 8.25 -5.94 12.29
N LYS A 123 8.13 -5.08 11.28
CA LYS A 123 7.10 -5.20 10.23
C LYS A 123 7.06 -6.58 9.58
N THR A 124 8.19 -7.06 9.11
CA THR A 124 8.32 -8.34 8.40
C THR A 124 7.92 -9.50 9.29
N THR A 125 8.47 -9.58 10.51
CA THR A 125 8.12 -10.62 11.48
C THR A 125 6.61 -10.62 11.77
N THR A 126 6.05 -9.43 12.06
CA THR A 126 4.61 -9.30 12.33
C THR A 126 3.77 -9.68 11.11
N ALA A 127 4.19 -9.34 9.90
CA ALA A 127 3.48 -9.69 8.67
C ALA A 127 3.41 -11.21 8.47
N TYR A 128 4.53 -11.91 8.63
CA TYR A 128 4.56 -13.38 8.51
C TYR A 128 3.74 -14.08 9.63
N LEU A 129 3.84 -13.61 10.87
CA LEU A 129 3.04 -14.14 11.96
C LEU A 129 1.54 -13.92 11.74
N THR A 130 1.15 -12.72 11.30
CA THR A 130 -0.24 -12.39 10.99
C THR A 130 -0.75 -13.25 9.83
N GLN A 131 0.03 -13.41 8.77
CA GLN A 131 -0.32 -14.30 7.65
C GLN A 131 -0.50 -15.74 8.12
N ALA A 132 0.43 -16.26 8.94
CA ALA A 132 0.35 -17.63 9.45
C ALA A 132 -0.92 -17.86 10.29
N MET A 133 -1.27 -16.91 11.17
CA MET A 133 -2.49 -16.97 11.97
C MET A 133 -3.74 -16.93 11.09
N LEU A 134 -3.80 -16.00 10.15
CA LEU A 134 -4.94 -15.89 9.21
C LEU A 134 -5.05 -17.12 8.31
N ASN A 135 -3.95 -17.68 7.83
CA ASN A 135 -3.94 -18.95 7.10
C ASN A 135 -4.49 -20.10 7.94
N GLY A 136 -4.10 -20.17 9.22
CA GLY A 136 -4.63 -21.17 10.15
C GLY A 136 -6.15 -21.07 10.33
N CYS A 137 -6.69 -19.86 10.37
CA CYS A 137 -8.13 -19.62 10.56
C CYS A 137 -8.94 -19.73 9.25
N SER A 138 -8.35 -19.41 8.11
CA SER A 138 -9.04 -19.33 6.81
C SER A 138 -8.85 -20.57 5.93
N GLY A 139 -8.03 -21.53 6.34
CA GLY A 139 -7.67 -22.68 5.51
C GLY A 139 -6.71 -22.32 4.37
N GLY A 140 -5.75 -21.43 4.64
CA GLY A 140 -4.69 -21.06 3.70
C GLY A 140 -5.04 -19.90 2.75
N LYS A 141 -5.99 -19.04 3.10
CA LYS A 141 -6.49 -17.99 2.19
C LYS A 141 -5.95 -16.59 2.52
N CYS A 142 -4.69 -16.48 2.89
CA CYS A 142 -4.05 -15.20 3.19
C CYS A 142 -2.83 -14.94 2.32
N ALA A 143 -2.90 -13.90 1.49
CA ALA A 143 -1.79 -13.39 0.71
C ALA A 143 -0.84 -12.55 1.58
N LEU A 144 0.40 -12.35 1.11
CA LEU A 144 1.44 -11.57 1.78
C LEU A 144 2.18 -10.67 0.79
N PHE A 145 2.39 -9.39 1.16
CA PHE A 145 3.39 -8.52 0.54
C PHE A 145 4.39 -8.11 1.62
N SER A 146 5.63 -8.53 1.49
CA SER A 146 6.67 -8.21 2.47
C SER A 146 7.97 -7.73 1.81
N SER A 147 8.93 -7.33 2.62
CA SER A 147 10.25 -6.92 2.14
C SER A 147 11.13 -8.09 1.70
N VAL A 148 10.74 -9.30 2.00
CA VAL A 148 11.48 -10.54 1.67
C VAL A 148 10.78 -11.26 0.52
N ASP A 149 9.52 -11.63 0.72
CA ASP A 149 8.74 -12.39 -0.25
C ASP A 149 7.34 -11.82 -0.43
N ASN A 150 6.75 -12.09 -1.60
CA ASN A 150 5.33 -11.99 -1.86
C ASN A 150 4.73 -13.40 -1.97
N CYS A 151 3.51 -13.59 -1.45
CA CYS A 151 2.75 -14.83 -1.56
C CYS A 151 1.32 -14.50 -1.99
N LEU A 152 0.90 -15.02 -3.14
CA LEU A 152 -0.39 -14.64 -3.76
C LEU A 152 -1.41 -15.79 -3.76
N ASP A 153 -1.03 -16.97 -3.25
CA ASP A 153 -1.84 -18.19 -3.24
C ASP A 153 -1.88 -18.90 -1.87
N GLY A 154 -1.29 -18.24 -0.85
CA GLY A 154 -1.23 -18.73 0.52
C GLY A 154 -0.09 -19.71 0.80
N HIS A 155 0.69 -20.14 -0.19
CA HIS A 155 1.72 -21.17 -0.02
C HIS A 155 2.97 -21.03 -0.88
N THR A 156 2.94 -20.28 -1.98
CA THR A 156 4.09 -20.05 -2.86
C THR A 156 4.71 -18.69 -2.59
N TYR A 157 5.95 -18.68 -2.14
CA TYR A 157 6.68 -17.46 -1.81
C TYR A 157 7.66 -17.12 -2.92
N VAL A 158 7.61 -15.87 -3.41
CA VAL A 158 8.46 -15.34 -4.47
C VAL A 158 9.17 -14.11 -3.95
N GLU A 159 10.48 -14.02 -4.15
CA GLU A 159 11.30 -12.89 -3.69
C GLU A 159 10.70 -11.55 -4.11
N SER A 160 10.72 -10.58 -3.20
CA SER A 160 10.16 -9.25 -3.37
C SER A 160 11.23 -8.22 -3.70
N ASP A 161 10.97 -7.36 -4.67
CA ASP A 161 11.85 -6.24 -5.02
C ASP A 161 11.70 -5.04 -4.06
N LEU A 162 10.55 -4.88 -3.42
CA LEU A 162 10.20 -3.71 -2.61
C LEU A 162 9.38 -4.10 -1.39
N THR A 163 9.67 -3.51 -0.23
CA THR A 163 8.86 -3.67 1.00
C THR A 163 7.37 -3.40 0.75
N THR A 164 7.06 -2.36 0.01
CA THR A 164 5.70 -2.03 -0.45
C THR A 164 5.78 -1.87 -1.96
N PRO A 165 5.08 -2.67 -2.74
CA PRO A 165 5.12 -2.60 -4.21
C PRO A 165 4.68 -1.23 -4.74
N GLU A 166 5.09 -0.89 -5.97
CA GLU A 166 4.49 0.24 -6.68
C GLU A 166 2.98 0.01 -6.83
N SER A 167 2.17 1.07 -6.79
CA SER A 167 0.71 0.93 -6.73
C SER A 167 0.14 0.06 -7.84
N MET A 168 0.67 0.17 -9.06
CA MET A 168 0.22 -0.65 -10.19
C MET A 168 0.51 -2.14 -9.97
N ASP A 169 1.70 -2.47 -9.47
CA ASP A 169 2.08 -3.85 -9.16
C ASP A 169 1.27 -4.38 -7.99
N ALA A 170 1.02 -3.56 -6.96
CA ALA A 170 0.19 -3.92 -5.82
C ALA A 170 -1.23 -4.32 -6.27
N PHE A 171 -1.90 -3.51 -7.09
CA PHE A 171 -3.25 -3.84 -7.56
C PHE A 171 -3.27 -5.03 -8.52
N ARG A 172 -2.24 -5.20 -9.37
CA ARG A 172 -2.09 -6.40 -10.19
C ARG A 172 -1.96 -7.66 -9.33
N MET A 173 -1.09 -7.63 -8.32
CA MET A 173 -0.89 -8.76 -7.40
C MET A 173 -2.12 -9.01 -6.52
N MET A 174 -2.83 -7.96 -6.07
CA MET A 174 -4.11 -8.10 -5.36
C MET A 174 -5.16 -8.78 -6.25
N ARG A 175 -5.21 -8.46 -7.55
CA ARG A 175 -6.11 -9.14 -8.50
C ARG A 175 -5.77 -10.61 -8.60
N GLU A 176 -4.48 -10.93 -8.77
CA GLU A 176 -4.00 -12.30 -8.82
C GLU A 176 -4.32 -13.08 -7.53
N ALA A 177 -4.10 -12.47 -6.36
CA ALA A 177 -4.44 -13.07 -5.08
C ALA A 177 -5.96 -13.35 -4.96
N ALA A 178 -6.79 -12.38 -5.35
CA ALA A 178 -8.24 -12.57 -5.34
C ALA A 178 -8.68 -13.67 -6.32
N ASP A 179 -8.07 -13.75 -7.51
CA ASP A 179 -8.34 -14.81 -8.49
C ASP A 179 -7.88 -16.20 -7.99
N ASN A 180 -6.81 -16.26 -7.17
CA ASN A 180 -6.37 -17.47 -6.47
C ASN A 180 -7.26 -17.83 -5.26
N GLY A 181 -8.32 -17.05 -5.01
CA GLY A 181 -9.28 -17.33 -3.93
C GLY A 181 -8.82 -16.88 -2.55
N MET A 182 -7.86 -15.94 -2.46
CA MET A 182 -7.47 -15.34 -1.19
C MET A 182 -8.61 -14.47 -0.66
N GLU A 183 -8.79 -14.49 0.66
CA GLU A 183 -9.76 -13.68 1.40
C GLU A 183 -9.08 -12.54 2.16
N TYR A 184 -7.80 -12.72 2.50
CA TYR A 184 -6.98 -11.78 3.27
C TYR A 184 -5.71 -11.41 2.51
N LEU A 185 -5.23 -10.21 2.78
CA LEU A 185 -3.90 -9.75 2.40
C LEU A 185 -3.25 -9.07 3.60
N VAL A 186 -2.08 -9.53 3.99
CA VAL A 186 -1.21 -8.81 4.92
C VAL A 186 -0.11 -8.13 4.13
N MET A 187 0.13 -6.84 4.37
CA MET A 187 1.19 -6.13 3.69
C MET A 187 2.00 -5.21 4.59
N GLU A 188 3.31 -5.18 4.38
CA GLU A 188 4.18 -4.18 4.97
C GLU A 188 3.97 -2.83 4.30
N VAL A 189 3.83 -1.77 5.11
CA VAL A 189 3.67 -0.40 4.64
C VAL A 189 4.86 0.44 5.11
N SER A 190 5.77 0.72 4.17
CA SER A 190 6.94 1.55 4.42
C SER A 190 6.58 3.04 4.46
N SER A 191 7.43 3.87 5.05
CA SER A 191 7.30 5.33 4.98
C SER A 191 7.36 5.86 3.55
N GLN A 192 8.21 5.24 2.71
CA GLN A 192 8.31 5.55 1.29
C GLN A 192 7.00 5.27 0.53
N ALA A 193 6.22 4.27 0.96
CA ALA A 193 4.92 3.99 0.34
C ALA A 193 3.99 5.20 0.38
N TYR A 194 4.01 5.96 1.47
CA TYR A 194 3.27 7.22 1.59
C TYR A 194 3.94 8.37 0.84
N LYS A 195 5.27 8.48 0.95
CA LYS A 195 6.02 9.56 0.29
C LYS A 195 5.86 9.57 -1.23
N VAL A 196 5.74 8.40 -1.83
CA VAL A 196 5.61 8.24 -3.29
C VAL A 196 4.25 7.66 -3.71
N ASN A 197 3.22 7.79 -2.87
CA ASN A 197 1.82 7.47 -3.15
C ASN A 197 1.54 6.02 -3.61
N ARG A 198 2.32 5.03 -3.12
CA ARG A 198 2.13 3.61 -3.49
C ARG A 198 0.82 3.00 -2.96
N VAL A 199 0.30 3.54 -1.86
CA VAL A 199 -0.93 3.10 -1.21
C VAL A 199 -2.06 4.12 -1.31
N PHE A 200 -1.96 5.08 -2.24
CA PHE A 200 -3.01 6.08 -2.46
C PHE A 200 -4.29 5.41 -2.97
N GLY A 201 -5.42 5.75 -2.36
CA GLY A 201 -6.73 5.14 -2.69
C GLY A 201 -6.96 3.73 -2.12
N LEU A 202 -5.97 3.16 -1.41
CA LEU A 202 -6.13 1.92 -0.66
C LEU A 202 -6.60 2.25 0.77
N THR A 203 -7.59 1.51 1.27
CA THR A 203 -8.04 1.58 2.67
C THR A 203 -7.79 0.22 3.32
N PHE A 204 -7.01 0.20 4.39
CA PHE A 204 -6.78 -1.00 5.18
C PHE A 204 -8.00 -1.30 6.07
N ASP A 205 -8.46 -2.55 6.13
CA ASP A 205 -9.48 -2.95 7.11
C ASP A 205 -8.91 -2.83 8.52
N VAL A 206 -7.65 -3.25 8.71
CA VAL A 206 -6.89 -3.07 9.95
C VAL A 206 -5.50 -2.54 9.61
N ALA A 207 -5.04 -1.55 10.34
CA ALA A 207 -3.65 -1.13 10.31
C ALA A 207 -2.98 -1.40 11.66
N ALA A 208 -1.71 -1.82 11.64
CA ALA A 208 -0.89 -1.94 12.84
C ALA A 208 0.25 -0.92 12.81
N PHE A 209 0.35 -0.11 13.85
CA PHE A 209 1.47 0.80 14.08
C PHE A 209 2.31 0.26 15.25
N LEU A 210 3.41 -0.41 14.92
CA LEU A 210 4.19 -1.16 15.90
C LEU A 210 5.06 -0.28 16.78
N ASN A 211 5.85 0.58 16.16
CA ASN A 211 6.82 1.45 16.83
C ASN A 211 7.33 2.53 15.89
N ILE A 212 8.01 3.54 16.47
CA ILE A 212 8.70 4.58 15.72
C ILE A 212 10.01 4.95 16.45
N SER A 213 11.09 5.02 15.71
CA SER A 213 12.39 5.54 16.14
C SER A 213 13.10 6.16 14.95
N PRO A 214 14.11 7.03 15.14
CA PRO A 214 14.88 7.58 14.03
C PRO A 214 15.50 6.48 13.16
N ASP A 215 15.13 6.47 11.89
CA ASP A 215 15.62 5.54 10.86
C ASP A 215 15.39 6.16 9.48
N HIS A 216 16.10 5.70 8.44
CA HIS A 216 15.95 6.18 7.07
C HIS A 216 16.14 7.71 6.90
N ILE A 217 16.86 8.36 7.81
CA ILE A 217 17.12 9.80 7.72
C ILE A 217 18.25 10.05 6.75
N SER A 218 17.91 10.54 5.56
CA SER A 218 18.86 10.86 4.51
C SER A 218 18.25 11.88 3.55
N PRO A 219 19.07 12.65 2.80
CA PRO A 219 18.56 13.60 1.80
C PRO A 219 17.73 12.94 0.68
N ILE A 220 17.90 11.64 0.45
CA ILE A 220 17.23 10.90 -0.63
C ILE A 220 15.91 10.30 -0.15
N GLU A 221 15.86 9.77 1.08
CA GLU A 221 14.67 9.12 1.63
C GLU A 221 13.83 10.11 2.43
N HIS A 222 14.24 10.42 3.66
CA HIS A 222 13.57 11.36 4.54
C HIS A 222 14.57 12.40 5.06
N PRO A 223 14.42 13.69 4.74
CA PRO A 223 15.39 14.70 5.16
C PRO A 223 15.41 14.91 6.69
N THR A 224 14.30 14.61 7.37
CA THR A 224 14.18 14.73 8.83
C THR A 224 13.35 13.58 9.43
N PHE A 225 13.45 13.42 10.75
CA PHE A 225 12.60 12.48 11.48
C PHE A 225 11.12 12.84 11.38
N GLU A 226 10.80 14.14 11.39
CA GLU A 226 9.43 14.65 11.27
C GLU A 226 8.81 14.23 9.92
N ASP A 227 9.56 14.33 8.82
CA ASP A 227 9.11 13.86 7.50
C ASP A 227 8.88 12.34 7.49
N TYR A 228 9.81 11.57 8.06
CA TYR A 228 9.68 10.12 8.21
C TYR A 228 8.45 9.73 9.04
N PHE A 229 8.29 10.35 10.21
CA PHE A 229 7.17 10.09 11.10
C PHE A 229 5.84 10.55 10.49
N HIS A 230 5.83 11.74 9.86
CA HIS A 230 4.65 12.22 9.12
C HIS A 230 4.18 11.21 8.07
N CYS A 231 5.10 10.67 7.27
CA CYS A 231 4.76 9.66 6.28
C CYS A 231 4.11 8.42 6.91
N LYS A 232 4.70 7.86 7.98
CA LYS A 232 4.12 6.68 8.65
C LYS A 232 2.76 6.93 9.29
N ARG A 233 2.55 8.12 9.88
CA ARG A 233 1.27 8.52 10.49
C ARG A 233 0.10 8.56 9.52
N GLN A 234 0.37 8.69 8.20
CA GLN A 234 -0.71 8.68 7.20
C GLN A 234 -1.53 7.37 7.22
N ILE A 235 -0.97 6.25 7.70
CA ILE A 235 -1.69 4.97 7.79
C ILE A 235 -2.96 5.09 8.66
N VAL A 236 -2.96 5.97 9.65
CA VAL A 236 -4.12 6.22 10.51
C VAL A 236 -5.31 6.73 9.70
N LYS A 237 -5.05 7.53 8.66
CA LYS A 237 -6.10 8.13 7.83
C LYS A 237 -6.61 7.21 6.72
N ASN A 238 -5.92 6.12 6.45
CA ASN A 238 -6.36 5.16 5.45
C ASN A 238 -6.53 3.74 6.01
N CYS A 239 -7.05 3.65 7.24
CA CYS A 239 -7.51 2.40 7.82
C CYS A 239 -8.91 2.55 8.45
N ARG A 240 -9.56 1.42 8.68
CA ARG A 240 -10.88 1.35 9.36
C ARG A 240 -10.72 1.11 10.87
N SER A 241 -9.62 0.48 11.27
CA SER A 241 -9.26 0.21 12.67
C SER A 241 -7.74 0.21 12.81
N LEU A 242 -7.24 0.69 13.94
CA LEU A 242 -5.82 0.81 14.23
C LEU A 242 -5.43 -0.07 15.42
N VAL A 243 -4.44 -0.92 15.25
CA VAL A 243 -3.73 -1.62 16.34
C VAL A 243 -2.49 -0.81 16.71
N LEU A 244 -2.35 -0.42 17.98
CA LEU A 244 -1.29 0.49 18.44
C LEU A 244 -0.60 -0.05 19.69
N GLY A 245 0.73 -0.19 19.63
CA GLY A 245 1.55 -0.50 20.80
C GLY A 245 1.55 0.65 21.80
N THR A 246 1.24 0.37 23.07
CA THR A 246 1.22 1.39 24.12
C THR A 246 2.61 1.97 24.43
N ALA A 247 3.66 1.18 24.23
CA ALA A 247 5.06 1.59 24.38
C ALA A 247 5.63 2.31 23.14
N CYS A 248 4.81 2.53 22.11
CA CYS A 248 5.25 3.24 20.92
C CYS A 248 5.61 4.68 21.25
N ALA A 249 6.80 5.13 20.86
CA ALA A 249 7.16 6.54 20.98
C ALA A 249 6.14 7.40 20.22
N HIS A 250 5.79 8.56 20.77
CA HIS A 250 4.79 9.45 20.20
C HIS A 250 3.37 8.84 20.03
N ALA A 251 3.02 7.80 20.79
CA ALA A 251 1.69 7.17 20.75
C ALA A 251 0.56 8.18 20.94
N ASP A 252 0.77 9.24 21.76
CA ASP A 252 -0.24 10.29 21.98
C ASP A 252 -0.59 11.04 20.70
N LEU A 253 0.38 11.35 19.83
CA LEU A 253 0.12 11.99 18.54
C LEU A 253 -0.63 11.06 17.58
N ILE A 254 -0.31 9.76 17.61
CA ILE A 254 -1.00 8.76 16.79
C ILE A 254 -2.45 8.61 17.27
N ARG A 255 -2.69 8.59 18.59
CA ARG A 255 -4.03 8.57 19.19
C ARG A 255 -4.84 9.82 18.83
N GLN A 256 -4.19 10.98 18.83
CA GLN A 256 -4.81 12.23 18.41
C GLN A 256 -5.23 12.20 16.94
N ASP A 257 -4.38 11.69 16.04
CA ASP A 257 -4.74 11.51 14.63
C ASP A 257 -5.92 10.56 14.45
N ALA A 258 -5.94 9.45 15.19
CA ALA A 258 -7.03 8.48 15.14
C ALA A 258 -8.35 9.09 15.65
N ALA A 259 -8.30 9.86 16.73
CA ALA A 259 -9.47 10.56 17.25
C ALA A 259 -10.02 11.60 16.26
N ILE A 260 -9.15 12.36 15.58
CA ILE A 260 -9.55 13.33 14.54
C ILE A 260 -10.18 12.62 13.34
N ALA A 261 -9.70 11.43 12.99
CA ALA A 261 -10.18 10.64 11.86
C ALA A 261 -11.35 9.70 12.21
N ASP A 262 -11.79 9.68 13.47
CA ASP A 262 -12.80 8.76 14.02
C ASP A 262 -12.45 7.27 13.79
N ILE A 263 -11.17 6.93 14.00
CA ILE A 263 -10.66 5.56 13.83
C ILE A 263 -10.57 4.88 15.20
N PRO A 264 -11.23 3.73 15.41
CA PRO A 264 -11.11 2.97 16.64
C PRO A 264 -9.71 2.38 16.80
N ILE A 265 -9.21 2.38 18.04
CA ILE A 265 -7.90 1.85 18.41
C ILE A 265 -8.08 0.60 19.27
N THR A 266 -7.36 -0.48 18.93
CA THR A 266 -7.06 -1.60 19.80
C THR A 266 -5.63 -1.44 20.30
N ALA A 267 -5.44 -1.23 21.59
CA ALA A 267 -4.13 -1.06 22.18
C ALA A 267 -3.53 -2.40 22.61
N PHE A 268 -2.24 -2.61 22.38
CA PHE A 268 -1.53 -3.77 22.89
C PHE A 268 -0.32 -3.37 23.73
N ALA A 269 0.05 -4.24 24.69
CA ALA A 269 1.19 -4.01 25.57
C ALA A 269 1.83 -5.31 26.07
N LEU A 270 3.11 -5.22 26.44
CA LEU A 270 3.78 -6.21 27.28
C LEU A 270 3.51 -5.91 28.75
N GLY A 271 3.20 -6.97 29.52
CA GLY A 271 2.99 -6.93 30.97
C GLY A 271 1.54 -7.20 31.40
N GLU A 272 1.36 -8.07 32.36
CA GLU A 272 0.06 -8.52 32.88
C GLU A 272 -0.80 -7.37 33.47
N ALA A 273 -0.15 -6.39 34.08
CA ALA A 273 -0.81 -5.25 34.72
C ALA A 273 -0.99 -4.04 33.79
N SER A 274 -0.78 -4.19 32.49
CA SER A 274 -0.93 -3.09 31.53
C SER A 274 -2.40 -2.78 31.26
N ALA A 275 -2.76 -1.51 31.23
CA ALA A 275 -4.09 -1.03 30.84
C ALA A 275 -4.21 -0.96 29.31
N ALA A 276 -4.10 -2.11 28.63
CA ALA A 276 -4.25 -2.24 27.18
C ALA A 276 -5.34 -3.29 26.88
N ASP A 277 -5.94 -3.20 25.70
CA ASP A 277 -7.01 -4.13 25.29
C ASP A 277 -6.45 -5.54 25.10
N VAL A 278 -5.21 -5.66 24.61
CA VAL A 278 -4.48 -6.92 24.47
C VAL A 278 -3.17 -6.82 25.25
N THR A 279 -2.90 -7.81 26.08
CA THR A 279 -1.66 -7.88 26.86
C THR A 279 -0.99 -9.22 26.70
N ALA A 280 0.35 -9.23 26.73
CA ALA A 280 1.15 -10.44 26.76
C ALA A 280 2.24 -10.31 27.83
N TRP A 281 2.53 -11.41 28.55
CA TRP A 281 3.60 -11.46 29.56
C TRP A 281 4.26 -12.82 29.59
N PRO A 282 5.57 -12.91 29.93
CA PRO A 282 6.28 -14.18 29.98
C PRO A 282 5.75 -15.07 31.09
N GLU A 283 5.51 -16.35 30.79
CA GLU A 283 5.15 -17.40 31.75
C GLU A 283 6.35 -18.27 32.15
N SER A 284 7.42 -18.26 31.35
CA SER A 284 8.64 -18.98 31.58
C SER A 284 9.82 -18.04 31.79
N ALA A 285 10.79 -18.46 32.63
CA ALA A 285 11.98 -17.65 32.92
C ALA A 285 12.90 -17.43 31.71
N ASP A 286 12.81 -18.30 30.72
CA ASP A 286 13.55 -18.23 29.46
C ASP A 286 12.81 -17.43 28.36
N HIS A 287 11.64 -16.87 28.69
CA HIS A 287 10.80 -16.11 27.79
C HIS A 287 10.41 -16.89 26.50
N SER A 288 10.35 -18.23 26.59
CA SER A 288 9.92 -19.07 25.44
C SER A 288 8.40 -19.21 25.33
N ARG A 289 7.67 -18.81 26.37
CA ARG A 289 6.22 -18.91 26.46
C ARG A 289 5.62 -17.65 27.08
N PHE A 290 4.57 -17.15 26.44
CA PHE A 290 3.84 -15.95 26.87
C PHE A 290 2.36 -16.27 27.09
N ALA A 291 1.80 -15.77 28.18
CA ALA A 291 0.37 -15.67 28.35
C ALA A 291 -0.17 -14.52 27.53
N ILE A 292 -1.40 -14.66 27.04
CA ILE A 292 -2.13 -13.62 26.30
C ILE A 292 -3.46 -13.38 26.98
N ALA A 293 -3.80 -12.12 27.20
CA ALA A 293 -5.12 -11.69 27.66
C ALA A 293 -5.72 -10.64 26.74
N VAL A 294 -7.04 -10.68 26.62
CA VAL A 294 -7.86 -9.69 25.90
C VAL A 294 -8.84 -9.11 26.90
N GLU A 295 -8.92 -7.79 27.00
CA GLU A 295 -9.77 -7.07 27.96
C GLU A 295 -9.59 -7.57 29.42
N GLY A 296 -8.36 -7.94 29.76
CA GLY A 296 -7.98 -8.46 31.08
C GLY A 296 -8.32 -9.93 31.31
N GLU A 297 -8.99 -10.61 30.38
CA GLU A 297 -9.28 -12.03 30.47
C GLU A 297 -8.18 -12.85 29.74
N ARG A 298 -7.54 -13.75 30.46
CA ARG A 298 -6.53 -14.63 29.88
C ARG A 298 -7.18 -15.63 28.91
N ILE A 299 -6.81 -15.54 27.63
CA ILE A 299 -7.35 -16.40 26.57
C ILE A 299 -6.47 -17.60 26.25
N GLY A 300 -5.18 -17.58 26.64
CA GLY A 300 -4.29 -18.68 26.33
C GLY A 300 -2.81 -18.36 26.54
N SER A 301 -1.98 -19.21 25.98
CA SER A 301 -0.53 -19.03 25.94
C SER A 301 0.01 -19.32 24.53
N LEU A 302 1.03 -18.58 24.13
CA LEU A 302 1.73 -18.71 22.87
C LEU A 302 3.20 -19.05 23.12
N SER A 303 3.74 -19.98 22.33
CA SER A 303 5.17 -20.25 22.29
C SER A 303 5.66 -20.00 20.87
N LEU A 304 6.67 -19.15 20.73
CA LEU A 304 7.34 -18.86 19.48
C LEU A 304 8.82 -19.24 19.59
N GLN A 305 9.41 -19.69 18.50
CA GLN A 305 10.84 -19.93 18.39
C GLN A 305 11.54 -18.69 17.79
N LEU A 306 11.26 -17.53 18.39
CA LEU A 306 11.80 -16.24 17.96
C LEU A 306 12.39 -15.53 19.18
N ASP A 307 13.57 -14.94 19.01
CA ASP A 307 14.20 -14.13 20.03
C ASP A 307 13.53 -12.76 20.18
N GLY A 308 13.38 -12.31 21.41
CA GLY A 308 12.86 -10.98 21.76
C GLY A 308 11.39 -10.95 22.16
N ASP A 309 11.13 -10.41 23.35
CA ASP A 309 9.81 -10.34 23.99
C ASP A 309 8.78 -9.58 23.16
N PHE A 310 9.22 -8.62 22.33
CA PHE A 310 8.36 -7.83 21.46
C PHE A 310 7.67 -8.67 20.35
N ASN A 311 8.14 -9.89 20.07
CA ASN A 311 7.46 -10.79 19.12
C ASN A 311 6.20 -11.45 19.69
N TYR A 312 5.95 -11.29 21.00
CA TYR A 312 4.81 -11.91 21.69
C TYR A 312 3.69 -10.89 22.00
N ALA A 313 3.93 -9.60 21.83
CA ALA A 313 2.95 -8.52 21.98
C ALA A 313 2.34 -8.07 20.64
#